data_4b3b26cbe4c29fc0567c30a5c99b7a17
#
_entry.id   4b3b26cbe4c29fc0567c30a5c99b7a17
#
_cell.length_a   1.000
_cell.length_b   1.000
_cell.length_c   1.000
_cell.angle_alpha   90.00
_cell.angle_beta   90.00
_cell.angle_gamma   90.00
#
_symmetry.space_group_name_H-M   'P 1'
#
loop_
_entity.id
_entity.type
_entity.pdbx_description
1 polymer ?
#
loop_
_entity_poly.entity_id
_entity_poly.type
_entity_poly.pdbx_seq_one_letter_code
_entity_poly.pdbx_strand_id
1 'polypeptide(L)'
;PPSLSDEQQLEALLTQRRQDTHRIDEIDADIRDRFLATRAIVVLDMVGFSRQTQEQGIIPTLQKIYTLRETATPILEAHQGRVFKQDADYLYAAFATPDAALEATEHMLTELNAINIHASIGIGYGEVLVVGEHNLYGNEINLASKLGEDIAGDDEILLTAAAHDALTTTDWQFTRTVQKVSDVTPTIYQLQRQA
;
A
#
# COMPACT_ATOMS: atom_id res chain seq x y z
N PRO A 1 5.08 28.68 21.30
CA PRO A 1 4.23 28.43 20.16
C PRO A 1 4.23 26.93 19.88
N PRO A 2 3.08 26.33 19.51
CA PRO A 2 3.04 24.91 19.16
C PRO A 2 3.97 24.68 17.96
N SER A 3 4.70 23.56 17.98
CA SER A 3 5.53 23.13 16.84
C SER A 3 4.62 22.87 15.64
N LEU A 4 5.07 23.24 14.43
CA LEU A 4 4.36 22.94 13.19
C LEU A 4 4.21 21.41 13.04
N SER A 5 3.05 20.96 12.52
CA SER A 5 2.89 19.57 12.12
C SER A 5 3.81 19.22 10.94
N ASP A 6 4.04 17.93 10.69
CA ASP A 6 4.85 17.47 9.56
C ASP A 6 4.28 17.97 8.23
N GLU A 7 2.95 17.97 8.08
CA GLU A 7 2.28 18.50 6.90
C GLU A 7 2.55 20.00 6.71
N GLN A 8 2.48 20.78 7.79
CA GLN A 8 2.76 22.21 7.75
C GLN A 8 4.23 22.49 7.45
N GLN A 9 5.16 21.68 7.96
CA GLN A 9 6.58 21.79 7.66
C GLN A 9 6.86 21.48 6.18
N LEU A 10 6.28 20.41 5.64
CA LEU A 10 6.42 20.07 4.22
C LEU A 10 5.82 21.17 3.32
N GLU A 11 4.63 21.66 3.64
CA GLU A 11 3.98 22.76 2.89
C GLU A 11 4.87 24.02 2.86
N ALA A 12 5.46 24.38 4.00
CA ALA A 12 6.36 25.51 4.09
C ALA A 12 7.62 25.33 3.20
N LEU A 13 8.22 24.13 3.22
CA LEU A 13 9.40 23.81 2.39
C LEU A 13 9.04 23.80 0.90
N LEU A 14 7.92 23.23 0.50
CA LEU A 14 7.47 23.26 -0.89
C LEU A 14 7.13 24.67 -1.38
N THR A 15 6.61 25.52 -0.49
CA THR A 15 6.40 26.94 -0.79
C THR A 15 7.72 27.68 -1.02
N GLN A 16 8.73 27.47 -0.15
CA GLN A 16 10.06 28.03 -0.34
C GLN A 16 10.71 27.55 -1.63
N ARG A 17 10.61 26.25 -1.94
CA ARG A 17 11.12 25.64 -3.17
C ARG A 17 10.56 26.31 -4.43
N ARG A 18 9.29 26.68 -4.41
CA ARG A 18 8.62 27.39 -5.52
C ARG A 18 9.07 28.85 -5.64
N GLN A 19 9.33 29.50 -4.51
CA GLN A 19 9.69 30.93 -4.47
C GLN A 19 11.16 31.19 -4.72
N ASP A 20 12.05 30.30 -4.31
CA ASP A 20 13.50 30.44 -4.42
C ASP A 20 14.11 29.28 -5.23
N THR A 21 14.16 29.49 -6.54
CA THR A 21 14.71 28.50 -7.47
C THR A 21 16.22 28.30 -7.36
N HIS A 22 16.95 29.17 -6.67
CA HIS A 22 18.39 29.03 -6.44
C HIS A 22 18.71 28.06 -5.29
N ARG A 23 17.73 27.75 -4.45
CA ARG A 23 17.88 26.88 -3.28
C ARG A 23 17.15 25.53 -3.42
N ILE A 24 16.74 25.16 -4.63
CA ILE A 24 15.98 23.91 -4.86
C ILE A 24 16.72 22.71 -4.28
N ASP A 25 17.98 22.52 -4.60
CA ASP A 25 18.77 21.35 -4.16
C ASP A 25 18.90 21.29 -2.63
N GLU A 26 19.09 22.43 -1.98
CA GLU A 26 19.17 22.54 -0.51
C GLU A 26 17.81 22.16 0.14
N ILE A 27 16.72 22.70 -0.41
CA ILE A 27 15.37 22.43 0.11
C ILE A 27 14.96 20.98 -0.13
N ASP A 28 15.29 20.43 -1.30
CA ASP A 28 15.03 19.01 -1.61
C ASP A 28 15.82 18.09 -0.68
N ALA A 29 17.06 18.46 -0.31
CA ALA A 29 17.85 17.73 0.67
C ALA A 29 17.21 17.78 2.07
N ASP A 30 16.72 18.94 2.50
CA ASP A 30 16.03 19.12 3.78
C ASP A 30 14.72 18.31 3.84
N ILE A 31 13.93 18.28 2.76
CA ILE A 31 12.71 17.44 2.66
C ILE A 31 13.08 15.97 2.78
N ARG A 32 14.11 15.51 2.07
CA ARG A 32 14.56 14.12 2.15
C ARG A 32 15.04 13.74 3.53
N ASP A 33 15.86 14.59 4.15
CA ASP A 33 16.41 14.35 5.50
C ASP A 33 15.30 14.18 6.55
N ARG A 34 14.22 14.94 6.42
CA ARG A 34 13.11 14.93 7.38
C ARG A 34 12.10 13.80 7.12
N PHE A 35 11.77 13.53 5.87
CA PHE A 35 10.58 12.73 5.53
C PHE A 35 10.88 11.46 4.75
N LEU A 36 12.08 11.29 4.15
CA LEU A 36 12.37 10.13 3.33
C LEU A 36 12.58 8.88 4.18
N ALA A 37 11.90 7.81 3.80
CA ALA A 37 12.09 6.48 4.38
C ALA A 37 11.91 5.42 3.31
N THR A 38 12.50 4.25 3.49
CA THR A 38 12.26 3.07 2.64
C THR A 38 11.21 2.22 3.31
N ARG A 39 10.13 1.87 2.58
CA ARG A 39 9.01 1.08 3.09
C ARG A 39 8.49 0.11 2.05
N ALA A 40 7.99 -1.02 2.52
CA ALA A 40 7.09 -1.86 1.74
C ALA A 40 5.64 -1.35 1.98
N ILE A 41 4.91 -1.17 0.89
CA ILE A 41 3.54 -0.65 0.92
C ILE A 41 2.60 -1.75 0.45
N VAL A 42 1.59 -2.03 1.26
CA VAL A 42 0.48 -2.93 0.93
C VAL A 42 -0.75 -2.09 0.61
N VAL A 43 -1.34 -2.34 -0.54
CA VAL A 43 -2.65 -1.79 -0.92
C VAL A 43 -3.62 -2.95 -1.09
N LEU A 44 -4.69 -2.91 -0.33
CA LEU A 44 -5.79 -3.88 -0.37
C LEU A 44 -7.02 -3.20 -0.95
N ASP A 45 -7.70 -3.90 -1.87
CA ASP A 45 -9.02 -3.57 -2.40
C ASP A 45 -9.99 -4.72 -2.12
N MET A 46 -11.13 -4.45 -1.47
CA MET A 46 -12.15 -5.47 -1.22
C MET A 46 -12.86 -5.85 -2.51
N VAL A 47 -12.90 -7.15 -2.80
CA VAL A 47 -13.56 -7.67 -4.00
C VAL A 47 -15.09 -7.48 -3.92
N GLY A 48 -15.64 -6.95 -4.99
CA GLY A 48 -17.09 -6.93 -5.22
C GLY A 48 -17.84 -5.78 -4.52
N PHE A 49 -17.18 -4.75 -4.04
CA PHE A 49 -17.81 -3.59 -3.37
C PHE A 49 -18.97 -2.99 -4.18
N SER A 50 -18.71 -2.59 -5.42
CA SER A 50 -19.74 -1.96 -6.27
C SER A 50 -20.92 -2.86 -6.55
N ARG A 51 -20.67 -4.14 -6.87
CA ARG A 51 -21.73 -5.13 -7.12
C ARG A 51 -22.56 -5.38 -5.86
N GLN A 52 -21.93 -5.59 -4.72
CA GLN A 52 -22.62 -5.83 -3.46
C GLN A 52 -23.46 -4.63 -3.02
N THR A 53 -22.96 -3.42 -3.25
CA THR A 53 -23.72 -2.18 -2.97
C THR A 53 -24.97 -2.08 -3.83
N GLN A 54 -24.88 -2.47 -5.11
CA GLN A 54 -26.03 -2.48 -6.01
C GLN A 54 -27.06 -3.58 -5.65
N GLU A 55 -26.61 -4.76 -5.28
CA GLU A 55 -27.46 -5.94 -5.02
C GLU A 55 -28.07 -5.92 -3.62
N GLN A 56 -27.31 -5.51 -2.61
CA GLN A 56 -27.68 -5.63 -1.19
C GLN A 56 -27.88 -4.29 -0.49
N GLY A 57 -27.45 -3.19 -1.13
CA GLY A 57 -27.47 -1.86 -0.56
C GLY A 57 -26.17 -1.52 0.20
N ILE A 58 -26.02 -0.24 0.53
CA ILE A 58 -24.79 0.28 1.14
C ILE A 58 -24.59 -0.20 2.58
N ILE A 59 -25.65 -0.40 3.37
CA ILE A 59 -25.52 -0.77 4.79
C ILE A 59 -24.91 -2.16 4.97
N PRO A 60 -25.37 -3.24 4.34
CA PRO A 60 -24.72 -4.55 4.40
C PRO A 60 -23.31 -4.53 3.85
N THR A 61 -23.04 -3.73 2.82
CA THR A 61 -21.70 -3.59 2.23
C THR A 61 -20.75 -2.90 3.19
N LEU A 62 -21.17 -1.83 3.87
CA LEU A 62 -20.38 -1.17 4.93
C LEU A 62 -20.09 -2.13 6.09
N GLN A 63 -21.04 -2.97 6.48
CA GLN A 63 -20.80 -3.99 7.50
C GLN A 63 -19.65 -4.92 7.10
N LYS A 64 -19.59 -5.37 5.85
CA LYS A 64 -18.46 -6.19 5.34
C LYS A 64 -17.14 -5.43 5.36
N ILE A 65 -17.13 -4.15 4.98
CA ILE A 65 -15.93 -3.31 5.04
C ILE A 65 -15.40 -3.22 6.47
N TYR A 66 -16.28 -2.97 7.45
CA TYR A 66 -15.87 -2.92 8.84
C TYR A 66 -15.36 -4.27 9.35
N THR A 67 -16.02 -5.38 8.98
CA THR A 67 -15.55 -6.74 9.29
C THR A 67 -14.17 -7.01 8.68
N LEU A 68 -13.94 -6.60 7.42
CA LEU A 68 -12.63 -6.69 6.78
C LEU A 68 -11.57 -5.93 7.59
N ARG A 69 -11.85 -4.69 7.97
CA ARG A 69 -10.92 -3.85 8.74
C ARG A 69 -10.62 -4.42 10.12
N GLU A 70 -11.63 -4.89 10.82
CA GLU A 70 -11.51 -5.52 12.14
C GLU A 70 -10.70 -6.82 12.10
N THR A 71 -10.76 -7.56 11.00
CA THR A 71 -9.95 -8.77 10.78
C THR A 71 -8.53 -8.44 10.30
N ALA A 72 -8.41 -7.58 9.29
CA ALA A 72 -7.13 -7.29 8.65
C ALA A 72 -6.17 -6.48 9.52
N THR A 73 -6.66 -5.43 10.19
CA THR A 73 -5.80 -4.49 10.92
C THR A 73 -4.98 -5.17 12.02
N PRO A 74 -5.55 -6.00 12.92
CA PRO A 74 -4.76 -6.66 13.95
C PRO A 74 -3.69 -7.62 13.38
N ILE A 75 -3.98 -8.28 12.26
CA ILE A 75 -3.03 -9.19 11.61
C ILE A 75 -1.86 -8.39 11.03
N LEU A 76 -2.14 -7.31 10.30
CA LEU A 76 -1.09 -6.45 9.73
C LEU A 76 -0.21 -5.86 10.83
N GLU A 77 -0.80 -5.39 11.93
CA GLU A 77 -0.08 -4.84 13.08
C GLU A 77 0.75 -5.91 13.83
N ALA A 78 0.23 -7.13 13.96
CA ALA A 78 0.97 -8.25 14.57
C ALA A 78 2.24 -8.62 13.76
N HIS A 79 2.25 -8.37 12.46
CA HIS A 79 3.42 -8.49 11.57
C HIS A 79 4.22 -7.18 11.47
N GLN A 80 4.07 -6.27 12.43
CA GLN A 80 4.78 -4.98 12.51
C GLN A 80 4.44 -4.00 11.36
N GLY A 81 3.31 -4.19 10.72
CA GLY A 81 2.75 -3.25 9.77
C GLY A 81 2.05 -2.10 10.48
N ARG A 82 1.97 -0.97 9.80
CA ARG A 82 1.18 0.19 10.24
C ARG A 82 0.13 0.50 9.20
N VAL A 83 -1.13 0.35 9.56
CA VAL A 83 -2.25 0.82 8.72
C VAL A 83 -2.28 2.34 8.80
N PHE A 84 -2.06 3.03 7.68
CA PHE A 84 -1.98 4.48 7.64
C PHE A 84 -3.16 5.13 6.91
N LYS A 85 -3.92 4.37 6.12
CA LYS A 85 -5.10 4.88 5.42
C LYS A 85 -6.16 3.79 5.28
N GLN A 86 -7.41 4.16 5.50
CA GLN A 86 -8.60 3.35 5.22
C GLN A 86 -9.64 4.27 4.59
N ASP A 87 -10.05 3.95 3.37
CA ASP A 87 -11.00 4.75 2.61
C ASP A 87 -11.92 3.83 1.82
N ALA A 88 -13.23 3.91 2.06
CA ALA A 88 -14.21 2.98 1.50
C ALA A 88 -13.74 1.52 1.64
N ASP A 89 -13.57 0.82 0.53
CA ASP A 89 -13.13 -0.57 0.43
C ASP A 89 -11.61 -0.76 0.35
N TYR A 90 -10.84 0.33 0.43
CA TYR A 90 -9.37 0.30 0.40
C TYR A 90 -8.75 0.31 1.78
N LEU A 91 -7.62 -0.37 1.91
CA LEU A 91 -6.75 -0.33 3.10
C LEU A 91 -5.29 -0.25 2.65
N TYR A 92 -4.55 0.66 3.26
CA TYR A 92 -3.14 0.89 3.01
C TYR A 92 -2.33 0.64 4.28
N ALA A 93 -1.28 -0.18 4.16
CA ALA A 93 -0.36 -0.45 5.26
C ALA A 93 1.09 -0.33 4.82
N ALA A 94 1.95 0.08 5.74
CA ALA A 94 3.40 0.20 5.53
C ALA A 94 4.16 -0.76 6.45
N PHE A 95 5.21 -1.37 5.90
CA PHE A 95 6.10 -2.31 6.58
C PHE A 95 7.56 -1.89 6.37
N ALA A 96 8.44 -2.34 7.25
CA ALA A 96 9.87 -2.10 7.08
C ALA A 96 10.47 -2.90 5.91
N THR A 97 9.96 -4.10 5.65
CA THR A 97 10.49 -5.02 4.64
C THR A 97 9.36 -5.63 3.80
N PRO A 98 9.64 -6.00 2.53
CA PRO A 98 8.67 -6.73 1.72
C PRO A 98 8.39 -8.14 2.25
N ASP A 99 9.33 -8.80 2.93
CA ASP A 99 9.10 -10.10 3.56
C ASP A 99 7.97 -10.01 4.61
N ALA A 100 8.05 -9.04 5.52
CA ALA A 100 7.01 -8.84 6.53
C ALA A 100 5.65 -8.48 5.91
N ALA A 101 5.64 -7.66 4.85
CA ALA A 101 4.43 -7.32 4.11
C ALA A 101 3.80 -8.56 3.46
N LEU A 102 4.60 -9.42 2.85
CA LEU A 102 4.12 -10.63 2.18
C LEU A 102 3.55 -11.65 3.16
N GLU A 103 4.26 -11.92 4.27
CA GLU A 103 3.78 -12.81 5.33
C GLU A 103 2.47 -12.30 5.94
N ALA A 104 2.39 -11.01 6.22
CA ALA A 104 1.18 -10.39 6.78
C ALA A 104 -0.01 -10.49 5.83
N THR A 105 0.18 -10.24 4.54
CA THR A 105 -0.90 -10.28 3.55
C THR A 105 -1.37 -11.70 3.27
N GLU A 106 -0.50 -12.69 3.24
CA GLU A 106 -0.87 -14.09 3.09
C GLU A 106 -1.69 -14.58 4.28
N HIS A 107 -1.25 -14.29 5.50
CA HIS A 107 -2.02 -14.58 6.72
C HIS A 107 -3.39 -13.89 6.71
N MET A 108 -3.40 -12.59 6.40
CA MET A 108 -4.62 -11.80 6.34
C MET A 108 -5.64 -12.34 5.32
N LEU A 109 -5.21 -12.68 4.11
CA LEU A 109 -6.10 -13.26 3.09
C LEU A 109 -6.67 -14.61 3.52
N THR A 110 -5.86 -15.44 4.18
CA THR A 110 -6.32 -16.73 4.71
C THR A 110 -7.47 -16.53 5.71
N GLU A 111 -7.33 -15.60 6.65
CA GLU A 111 -8.36 -15.31 7.65
C GLU A 111 -9.60 -14.62 7.03
N LEU A 112 -9.42 -13.71 6.08
CA LEU A 112 -10.53 -13.07 5.37
C LEU A 112 -11.33 -14.09 4.55
N ASN A 113 -10.65 -14.99 3.85
CA ASN A 113 -11.30 -16.03 3.05
C ASN A 113 -12.11 -17.01 3.93
N ALA A 114 -11.62 -17.32 5.14
CA ALA A 114 -12.33 -18.14 6.10
C ALA A 114 -13.72 -17.58 6.51
N ILE A 115 -13.89 -16.25 6.41
CA ILE A 115 -15.15 -15.55 6.66
C ILE A 115 -15.85 -15.07 5.38
N ASN A 116 -15.45 -15.61 4.22
CA ASN A 116 -16.02 -15.29 2.90
C ASN A 116 -15.90 -13.79 2.52
N ILE A 117 -14.78 -13.19 2.88
CA ILE A 117 -14.35 -11.87 2.41
C ILE A 117 -13.12 -12.06 1.53
N HIS A 118 -13.15 -11.47 0.34
CA HIS A 118 -12.10 -11.57 -0.66
C HIS A 118 -11.50 -10.21 -0.93
N ALA A 119 -10.20 -10.17 -1.22
CA ALA A 119 -9.48 -8.94 -1.49
C ALA A 119 -8.40 -9.13 -2.54
N SER A 120 -8.12 -8.07 -3.29
CA SER A 120 -7.01 -7.97 -4.24
C SER A 120 -5.88 -7.15 -3.60
N ILE A 121 -4.63 -7.57 -3.77
CA ILE A 121 -3.49 -6.96 -3.08
C ILE A 121 -2.37 -6.59 -4.02
N GLY A 122 -1.86 -5.36 -3.88
CA GLY A 122 -0.61 -4.89 -4.46
C GLY A 122 0.42 -4.59 -3.39
N ILE A 123 1.68 -4.98 -3.62
CA ILE A 123 2.82 -4.70 -2.76
C ILE A 123 3.90 -3.98 -3.56
N GLY A 124 4.31 -2.81 -3.10
CA GLY A 124 5.45 -2.05 -3.61
C GLY A 124 6.54 -1.91 -2.56
N TYR A 125 7.76 -1.57 -2.97
CA TYR A 125 8.87 -1.33 -2.07
C TYR A 125 9.81 -0.26 -2.61
N GLY A 126 10.11 0.74 -1.82
CA GLY A 126 11.05 1.77 -2.21
C GLY A 126 11.02 2.99 -1.30
N GLU A 127 11.64 4.06 -1.78
CA GLU A 127 11.66 5.33 -1.08
C GLU A 127 10.29 6.01 -1.13
N VAL A 128 9.85 6.47 0.03
CA VAL A 128 8.61 7.21 0.22
C VAL A 128 8.85 8.40 1.14
N LEU A 129 8.14 9.50 0.93
CA LEU A 129 8.05 10.58 1.91
C LEU A 129 6.96 10.22 2.91
N VAL A 130 7.33 10.09 4.18
CA VAL A 130 6.41 9.83 5.28
C VAL A 130 6.12 11.15 5.99
N VAL A 131 4.88 11.63 5.89
CA VAL A 131 4.47 12.94 6.40
C VAL A 131 3.34 12.75 7.40
N GLY A 132 3.67 12.88 8.67
CA GLY A 132 2.74 12.57 9.75
C GLY A 132 2.35 11.08 9.79
N GLU A 133 1.14 10.81 10.27
CA GLU A 133 0.69 9.44 10.49
C GLU A 133 -0.02 8.82 9.27
N HIS A 134 -0.55 9.63 8.35
CA HIS A 134 -1.49 9.18 7.34
C HIS A 134 -1.06 9.46 5.90
N ASN A 135 0.00 10.23 5.69
CA ASN A 135 0.40 10.65 4.35
C ASN A 135 1.74 10.04 3.96
N LEU A 136 1.70 9.20 2.94
CA LEU A 136 2.88 8.63 2.30
C LEU A 136 2.83 8.95 0.80
N TYR A 137 3.96 9.42 0.26
CA TYR A 137 4.08 9.78 -1.15
C TYR A 137 5.27 9.08 -1.78
N GLY A 138 5.06 8.44 -2.93
CA GLY A 138 6.13 7.77 -3.66
C GLY A 138 5.64 6.97 -4.85
N ASN A 139 6.55 6.67 -5.75
CA ASN A 139 6.22 5.91 -6.97
C ASN A 139 5.73 4.49 -6.66
N GLU A 140 6.34 3.81 -5.70
CA GLU A 140 5.97 2.44 -5.33
C GLU A 140 4.58 2.36 -4.68
N ILE A 141 4.11 3.41 -4.01
CA ILE A 141 2.72 3.49 -3.52
C ILE A 141 1.76 3.53 -4.72
N ASN A 142 2.05 4.36 -5.72
CA ASN A 142 1.23 4.48 -6.91
C ASN A 142 1.18 3.16 -7.69
N LEU A 143 2.31 2.46 -7.82
CA LEU A 143 2.34 1.16 -8.47
C LEU A 143 1.59 0.10 -7.66
N ALA A 144 1.79 0.03 -6.35
CA ALA A 144 1.07 -0.90 -5.47
C ALA A 144 -0.45 -0.68 -5.52
N SER A 145 -0.92 0.59 -5.52
CA SER A 145 -2.33 0.91 -5.72
C SER A 145 -2.86 0.35 -7.03
N LYS A 146 -2.17 0.61 -8.14
CA LYS A 146 -2.59 0.11 -9.45
C LYS A 146 -2.59 -1.42 -9.52
N LEU A 147 -1.62 -2.09 -8.91
CA LEU A 147 -1.60 -3.55 -8.85
C LEU A 147 -2.81 -4.09 -8.06
N GLY A 148 -3.10 -3.54 -6.90
CA GLY A 148 -4.19 -3.99 -6.05
C GLY A 148 -5.58 -3.63 -6.57
N GLU A 149 -5.73 -2.42 -7.12
CA GLU A 149 -7.03 -1.87 -7.53
C GLU A 149 -7.43 -2.27 -8.95
N ASP A 150 -6.47 -2.29 -9.90
CA ASP A 150 -6.78 -2.40 -11.33
C ASP A 150 -6.38 -3.75 -11.95
N ILE A 151 -5.43 -4.48 -11.36
CA ILE A 151 -4.78 -5.63 -12.03
C ILE A 151 -4.99 -6.94 -11.28
N ALA A 152 -4.78 -6.97 -9.96
CA ALA A 152 -4.93 -8.17 -9.18
C ALA A 152 -6.37 -8.70 -9.27
N GLY A 153 -6.49 -10.01 -9.49
CA GLY A 153 -7.76 -10.72 -9.37
C GLY A 153 -8.10 -11.02 -7.91
N ASP A 154 -9.22 -11.70 -7.73
CA ASP A 154 -9.73 -12.09 -6.42
C ASP A 154 -8.70 -12.94 -5.67
N ASP A 155 -8.33 -12.51 -4.47
CA ASP A 155 -7.34 -13.15 -3.59
C ASP A 155 -5.92 -13.28 -4.18
N GLU A 156 -5.60 -12.49 -5.18
CA GLU A 156 -4.25 -12.40 -5.72
C GLU A 156 -3.40 -11.38 -4.96
N ILE A 157 -2.13 -11.73 -4.77
CA ILE A 157 -1.09 -10.83 -4.27
C ILE A 157 -0.10 -10.58 -5.40
N LEU A 158 -0.01 -9.33 -5.83
CA LEU A 158 0.91 -8.88 -6.87
C LEU A 158 2.00 -7.99 -6.26
N LEU A 159 3.24 -8.25 -6.63
CA LEU A 159 4.40 -7.46 -6.23
C LEU A 159 4.95 -6.67 -7.41
N THR A 160 5.41 -5.44 -7.14
CA THR A 160 6.31 -4.74 -8.07
C THR A 160 7.65 -5.47 -8.16
N ALA A 161 8.42 -5.22 -9.23
CA ALA A 161 9.77 -5.77 -9.34
C ALA A 161 10.65 -5.36 -8.15
N ALA A 162 10.56 -4.11 -7.71
CA ALA A 162 11.33 -3.61 -6.57
C ALA A 162 10.97 -4.35 -5.27
N ALA A 163 9.69 -4.64 -5.02
CA ALA A 163 9.27 -5.43 -3.87
C ALA A 163 9.76 -6.87 -3.94
N HIS A 164 9.62 -7.51 -5.11
CA HIS A 164 10.08 -8.89 -5.33
C HIS A 164 11.60 -9.02 -5.15
N ASP A 165 12.37 -8.14 -5.78
CA ASP A 165 13.84 -8.21 -5.77
C ASP A 165 14.45 -7.91 -4.40
N ALA A 166 13.70 -7.26 -3.51
CA ALA A 166 14.11 -6.97 -2.15
C ALA A 166 13.70 -8.04 -1.12
N LEU A 167 12.99 -9.10 -1.54
CA LEU A 167 12.70 -10.23 -0.68
C LEU A 167 14.00 -10.95 -0.28
N THR A 168 14.09 -11.32 0.98
CA THR A 168 15.24 -12.06 1.52
C THR A 168 14.96 -13.56 1.66
N THR A 169 13.69 -13.94 1.80
CA THR A 169 13.27 -15.33 1.84
C THR A 169 13.08 -15.92 0.44
N THR A 170 13.37 -17.20 0.27
CA THR A 170 13.22 -17.96 -0.99
C THR A 170 12.06 -18.95 -0.95
N ASP A 171 11.26 -18.93 0.12
CA ASP A 171 10.22 -19.93 0.35
C ASP A 171 8.96 -19.68 -0.52
N TRP A 172 8.86 -18.49 -1.11
CA TRP A 172 7.75 -18.10 -1.94
C TRP A 172 8.00 -18.38 -3.42
N GLN A 173 6.95 -18.77 -4.13
CA GLN A 173 7.00 -18.96 -5.58
C GLN A 173 6.15 -17.91 -6.28
N PHE A 174 6.64 -17.41 -7.41
CA PHE A 174 5.99 -16.35 -8.17
C PHE A 174 5.85 -16.70 -9.65
N THR A 175 4.79 -16.22 -10.26
CA THR A 175 4.68 -16.10 -11.72
C THR A 175 5.05 -14.68 -12.13
N ARG A 176 6.02 -14.55 -13.03
CA ARG A 176 6.43 -13.26 -13.59
C ARG A 176 5.60 -12.92 -14.82
N THR A 177 5.05 -11.72 -14.85
CA THR A 177 4.36 -11.16 -16.03
C THR A 177 4.85 -9.75 -16.34
N VAL A 178 4.58 -9.30 -17.56
CA VAL A 178 4.83 -7.91 -17.99
C VAL A 178 3.51 -7.39 -18.53
N GLN A 179 2.96 -6.36 -17.89
CA GLN A 179 1.66 -5.83 -18.25
C GLN A 179 1.69 -4.31 -18.27
N LYS A 180 0.98 -3.71 -19.23
CA LYS A 180 0.83 -2.25 -19.28
C LYS A 180 -0.06 -1.79 -18.12
N VAL A 181 0.46 -0.84 -17.33
CA VAL A 181 -0.21 -0.21 -16.22
C VAL A 181 -0.18 1.29 -16.45
N SER A 182 -1.29 1.89 -16.86
CA SER A 182 -1.34 3.28 -17.31
C SER A 182 -0.30 3.55 -18.42
N ASP A 183 0.67 4.42 -18.19
CA ASP A 183 1.70 4.82 -19.16
C ASP A 183 3.02 4.04 -18.99
N VAL A 184 3.08 3.09 -18.07
CA VAL A 184 4.27 2.27 -17.82
C VAL A 184 3.98 0.80 -18.07
N THR A 185 5.03 0.01 -18.31
CA THR A 185 4.93 -1.44 -18.53
C THR A 185 5.84 -2.15 -17.53
N PRO A 186 5.45 -2.20 -16.24
CA PRO A 186 6.26 -2.83 -15.22
C PRO A 186 6.30 -4.35 -15.35
N THR A 187 7.35 -4.94 -14.81
CA THR A 187 7.35 -6.37 -14.47
C THR A 187 6.60 -6.56 -13.17
N ILE A 188 5.70 -7.53 -13.15
CA ILE A 188 4.83 -7.87 -12.03
C ILE A 188 5.09 -9.31 -11.60
N TYR A 189 5.12 -9.56 -10.31
CA TYR A 189 5.27 -10.89 -9.74
C TYR A 189 4.01 -11.27 -8.96
N GLN A 190 3.32 -12.31 -9.42
CA GLN A 190 2.15 -12.85 -8.75
C GLN A 190 2.56 -13.98 -7.81
N LEU A 191 2.20 -13.88 -6.54
CA LEU A 191 2.43 -14.95 -5.57
C LEU A 191 1.60 -16.18 -5.94
N GLN A 192 2.26 -17.35 -5.96
CA GLN A 192 1.61 -18.66 -6.06
C GLN A 192 1.14 -19.08 -4.67
N ARG A 193 -0.14 -18.84 -4.36
CA ARG A 193 -0.74 -19.27 -3.10
C ARG A 193 -1.09 -20.77 -3.19
N GLN A 194 -0.79 -21.49 -2.12
CA GLN A 194 -1.24 -22.88 -1.99
C GLN A 194 -2.73 -22.84 -1.61
N ALA A 195 -3.54 -23.60 -2.32
CA ALA A 195 -4.98 -23.73 -2.05
C ALA A 195 -5.25 -24.50 -0.75
#